data_ab3e5fc55e6e045c626a61336e4874e7
#
_entry.id   ab3e5fc55e6e045c626a61336e4874e7
#
_cell.length_a   1.000
_cell.length_b   1.000
_cell.length_c   1.000
_cell.angle_alpha   90.00
_cell.angle_beta   90.00
_cell.angle_gamma   90.00
#
_symmetry.space_group_name_H-M   'P 1'
#
loop_
_entity.id
_entity.type
_entity.pdbx_description
1 polymer ?
#
loop_
_entity_poly.entity_id
_entity_poly.type
_entity_poly.pdbx_seq_one_letter_code
_entity_poly.pdbx_strand_id
1 'polypeptide(L)'
;MINVLIREIAEIMMRTSNELYIKCAMCNQVTMIEADSLDYETSVYDRPMGEEIEYDFRGEICCEKCRSLIDFSIRGYEYPVGAFNYSDVECHGGEFVDEPTVEIEYEFDDYYYDAVFDEYEKAEEILEYHRNNIKNMSHREFEFFVADIFEKLGFIVKITKAIRDGGRDIIATKSAPIPYTLIVECKHWGEDHKVDVSVVRSVYGVQVATQANQSVIVTSSKFTKDTRKFAEERKNLMTLWDIDDLLKLIC
;
A
#
# COMPACT_ATOMS: atom_id res chain seq x y z
N MET A 1 -3.27 3.15 2.19
CA MET A 1 -3.57 3.11 3.62
C MET A 1 -2.42 3.68 4.46
N ILE A 2 -1.17 3.30 4.24
CA ILE A 2 0.00 3.81 5.01
C ILE A 2 0.11 5.34 4.96
N ASN A 3 -0.05 5.98 3.81
CA ASN A 3 0.08 7.44 3.67
C ASN A 3 -1.03 8.24 4.38
N VAL A 4 -2.20 7.64 4.62
CA VAL A 4 -3.28 8.29 5.38
C VAL A 4 -3.01 8.20 6.89
N LEU A 5 -2.46 7.07 7.35
CA LEU A 5 -2.06 6.89 8.76
C LEU A 5 -0.90 7.81 9.15
N ILE A 6 0.09 8.00 8.27
CA ILE A 6 1.23 8.89 8.53
C ILE A 6 0.75 10.33 8.80
N ARG A 7 -0.29 10.80 8.12
CA ARG A 7 -0.85 12.15 8.33
C ARG A 7 -1.58 12.35 9.66
N GLU A 8 -2.15 11.30 10.23
CA GLU A 8 -2.81 11.39 11.54
C GLU A 8 -1.79 11.37 12.69
N ILE A 9 -0.52 11.02 12.39
CA ILE A 9 0.50 10.69 13.39
C ILE A 9 1.73 11.59 13.30
N ALA A 10 1.99 12.22 12.14
CA ALA A 10 3.16 13.08 11.94
C ALA A 10 2.73 14.50 11.60
N GLU A 11 3.31 15.50 12.26
CA GLU A 11 3.31 16.86 11.73
C GLU A 11 4.20 16.88 10.50
N ILE A 12 3.59 17.14 9.35
CA ILE A 12 4.32 17.31 8.10
C ILE A 12 4.81 18.75 8.08
N MET A 13 6.10 18.93 8.19
CA MET A 13 6.72 20.22 8.03
C MET A 13 7.48 20.28 6.71
N MET A 14 7.21 21.31 5.94
CA MET A 14 8.07 21.63 4.81
C MET A 14 9.16 22.57 5.29
N ARG A 15 10.41 22.19 5.07
CA ARG A 15 11.56 23.04 5.39
C ARG A 15 12.32 23.40 4.13
N THR A 16 12.87 24.61 4.12
CA THR A 16 13.90 24.93 3.15
C THR A 16 15.23 24.47 3.74
N SER A 17 15.93 23.57 3.05
CA SER A 17 17.25 23.13 3.47
C SER A 17 18.26 24.24 3.21
N ASN A 18 18.94 24.72 4.21
CA ASN A 18 20.10 25.59 4.24
C ASN A 18 19.86 27.09 4.53
N GLU A 19 20.93 27.75 4.86
CA GLU A 19 21.03 29.20 4.92
C GLU A 19 20.74 29.79 3.52
N LEU A 20 19.81 30.72 3.45
CA LEU A 20 19.43 31.37 2.22
C LEU A 20 20.26 32.64 2.02
N TYR A 21 20.84 32.82 0.85
CA TYR A 21 21.62 33.98 0.51
C TYR A 21 20.95 34.76 -0.62
N ILE A 22 20.58 36.03 -0.36
CA ILE A 22 19.97 36.91 -1.35
C ILE A 22 20.88 38.04 -1.68
N LYS A 23 21.12 38.26 -2.96
CA LYS A 23 21.91 39.36 -3.50
C LYS A 23 20.98 40.50 -3.92
N CYS A 24 21.18 41.65 -3.35
CA CYS A 24 20.40 42.86 -3.66
C CYS A 24 20.61 43.32 -5.10
N ALA A 25 19.53 43.52 -5.85
CA ALA A 25 19.58 44.03 -7.24
C ALA A 25 20.17 45.44 -7.36
N MET A 26 20.06 46.28 -6.32
CA MET A 26 20.48 47.67 -6.36
C MET A 26 21.96 47.88 -6.04
N CYS A 27 22.54 47.10 -5.14
CA CYS A 27 23.92 47.37 -4.67
C CYS A 27 24.81 46.14 -4.60
N ASN A 28 24.31 44.98 -5.03
CA ASN A 28 24.97 43.65 -5.02
C ASN A 28 25.42 43.17 -3.62
N GLN A 29 24.91 43.76 -2.54
CA GLN A 29 25.12 43.21 -1.19
C GLN A 29 24.44 41.88 -1.07
N VAL A 30 25.13 40.90 -0.51
CA VAL A 30 24.55 39.58 -0.17
C VAL A 30 24.11 39.62 1.31
N THR A 31 22.91 39.21 1.57
CA THR A 31 22.32 39.06 2.91
C THR A 31 21.98 37.62 3.15
N MET A 32 22.33 37.08 4.31
CA MET A 32 21.96 35.71 4.73
C MET A 32 20.67 35.78 5.52
N ILE A 33 19.80 34.78 5.31
CA ILE A 33 18.54 34.56 6.01
C ILE A 33 18.60 33.16 6.58
N GLU A 34 18.23 33.04 7.86
CA GLU A 34 18.06 31.73 8.51
C GLU A 34 16.75 31.10 8.01
N ALA A 35 16.82 29.99 7.30
CA ALA A 35 15.67 29.32 6.72
C ALA A 35 14.66 28.84 7.79
N ASP A 36 15.16 28.40 8.95
CA ASP A 36 14.34 27.96 10.08
C ASP A 36 13.50 29.09 10.72
N SER A 37 13.77 30.34 10.34
CA SER A 37 13.01 31.50 10.82
C SER A 37 11.81 31.85 9.92
N LEU A 38 11.62 31.14 8.82
CA LEU A 38 10.54 31.38 7.86
C LEU A 38 9.30 30.57 8.22
N ASP A 39 8.23 31.27 8.53
CA ASP A 39 6.90 30.68 8.61
C ASP A 39 6.34 30.45 7.19
N TYR A 40 5.43 29.50 7.03
CA TYR A 40 4.74 29.24 5.78
C TYR A 40 3.23 29.20 5.94
N GLU A 41 2.53 29.55 4.88
CA GLU A 41 1.08 29.36 4.74
C GLU A 41 0.81 28.14 3.85
N THR A 42 -0.26 27.42 4.12
CA THR A 42 -0.69 26.28 3.31
C THR A 42 -1.97 26.60 2.53
N SER A 43 -2.00 26.14 1.28
CA SER A 43 -3.20 26.16 0.44
C SER A 43 -3.45 24.78 -0.15
N VAL A 44 -4.72 24.37 -0.25
CA VAL A 44 -5.10 23.03 -0.75
C VAL A 44 -5.92 23.19 -2.02
N TYR A 45 -5.57 22.41 -3.04
CA TYR A 45 -6.22 22.40 -4.34
C TYR A 45 -6.67 20.99 -4.72
N ASP A 46 -7.92 20.85 -5.17
CA ASP A 46 -8.44 19.59 -5.71
C ASP A 46 -7.81 19.27 -7.08
N ARG A 47 -7.28 18.06 -7.23
CA ARG A 47 -6.69 17.52 -8.46
C ARG A 47 -7.27 16.14 -8.79
N PRO A 48 -7.12 15.65 -10.02
CA PRO A 48 -7.72 14.36 -10.44
C PRO A 48 -7.28 13.13 -9.64
N MET A 49 -6.10 13.15 -9.00
CA MET A 49 -5.57 12.04 -8.20
C MET A 49 -5.52 12.36 -6.70
N GLY A 50 -6.33 13.31 -6.22
CA GLY A 50 -6.37 13.73 -4.81
C GLY A 50 -6.01 15.21 -4.63
N GLU A 51 -5.79 15.62 -3.40
CA GLU A 51 -5.43 16.99 -3.05
C GLU A 51 -3.96 17.28 -3.38
N GLU A 52 -3.68 18.49 -3.86
CA GLU A 52 -2.35 19.10 -3.92
C GLU A 52 -2.24 20.12 -2.82
N ILE A 53 -1.15 20.11 -2.08
CA ILE A 53 -0.88 21.08 -1.01
C ILE A 53 0.27 21.96 -1.42
N GLU A 54 0.03 23.27 -1.38
CA GLU A 54 1.05 24.29 -1.55
C GLU A 54 1.49 24.79 -0.17
N TYR A 55 2.79 24.93 0.01
CA TYR A 55 3.45 25.52 1.17
C TYR A 55 4.20 26.75 0.69
N ASP A 56 3.80 27.94 1.11
CA ASP A 56 4.33 29.21 0.64
C ASP A 56 5.09 29.92 1.77
N PHE A 57 6.41 29.87 1.70
CA PHE A 57 7.35 30.56 2.59
C PHE A 57 7.57 31.97 2.07
N ARG A 58 7.12 32.98 2.78
CA ARG A 58 7.26 34.37 2.39
C ARG A 58 8.18 35.13 3.33
N GLY A 59 8.99 35.99 2.75
CA GLY A 59 9.84 36.87 3.53
C GLY A 59 10.01 38.23 2.88
N GLU A 60 10.23 39.21 3.75
CA GLU A 60 10.55 40.58 3.36
C GLU A 60 11.76 41.06 4.16
N ILE A 61 12.79 41.51 3.47
CA ILE A 61 14.01 42.04 4.09
C ILE A 61 14.41 43.40 3.52
N CYS A 62 15.03 44.23 4.35
CA CYS A 62 15.65 45.45 3.91
C CYS A 62 17.15 45.24 3.73
N CYS A 63 17.68 45.55 2.54
CA CYS A 63 19.12 45.49 2.30
C CYS A 63 19.86 46.37 3.30
N GLU A 64 20.81 45.83 4.02
CA GLU A 64 21.54 46.55 5.08
C GLU A 64 22.34 47.75 4.52
N LYS A 65 22.81 47.64 3.26
CA LYS A 65 23.66 48.68 2.63
C LYS A 65 22.86 49.82 2.01
N CYS A 66 21.83 49.53 1.21
CA CYS A 66 21.12 50.55 0.43
C CYS A 66 19.68 50.77 0.88
N ARG A 67 19.19 49.99 1.86
CA ARG A 67 17.82 50.06 2.41
C ARG A 67 16.70 49.75 1.41
N SER A 68 17.04 49.20 0.23
CA SER A 68 16.03 48.73 -0.69
C SER A 68 15.29 47.52 -0.10
N LEU A 69 14.00 47.45 -0.35
CA LEU A 69 13.18 46.33 0.02
C LEU A 69 13.39 45.16 -0.91
N ILE A 70 13.45 43.97 -0.38
CA ILE A 70 13.52 42.71 -1.11
C ILE A 70 12.44 41.82 -0.54
N ASP A 71 11.51 41.39 -1.36
CA ASP A 71 10.49 40.43 -1.02
C ASP A 71 10.68 39.13 -1.82
N PHE A 72 10.36 38.01 -1.20
CA PHE A 72 10.50 36.70 -1.83
C PHE A 72 9.42 35.71 -1.36
N SER A 73 9.18 34.72 -2.21
CA SER A 73 8.32 33.58 -1.95
C SER A 73 9.01 32.33 -2.43
N ILE A 74 9.07 31.30 -1.58
CA ILE A 74 9.59 29.99 -1.89
C ILE A 74 8.40 29.04 -1.70
N ARG A 75 7.93 28.43 -2.78
CA ARG A 75 6.75 27.54 -2.74
C ARG A 75 7.17 26.12 -2.99
N GLY A 76 6.68 25.21 -2.14
CA GLY A 76 6.82 23.76 -2.33
C GLY A 76 5.44 23.14 -2.53
N TYR A 77 5.36 22.12 -3.37
CA TYR A 77 4.12 21.45 -3.71
C TYR A 77 4.20 19.96 -3.40
N GLU A 78 3.20 19.47 -2.70
CA GLU A 78 3.02 18.06 -2.36
C GLU A 78 1.89 17.47 -3.21
N TYR A 79 2.18 16.48 -4.07
CA TYR A 79 1.18 15.82 -4.89
C TYR A 79 1.69 14.48 -5.47
N PRO A 80 1.00 13.35 -5.23
CA PRO A 80 -0.09 13.22 -4.27
C PRO A 80 0.38 13.50 -2.85
N VAL A 81 -0.56 13.72 -1.95
CA VAL A 81 -0.27 13.95 -0.55
C VAL A 81 0.72 12.91 0.02
N GLY A 82 1.79 13.36 0.70
CA GLY A 82 2.90 12.54 1.17
C GLY A 82 4.06 12.43 0.18
N ALA A 83 4.01 13.13 -0.98
CA ALA A 83 5.11 13.12 -1.94
C ALA A 83 5.44 14.54 -2.40
N PHE A 84 6.70 14.96 -2.22
CA PHE A 84 7.19 16.20 -2.80
C PHE A 84 7.10 16.11 -4.33
N ASN A 85 6.51 17.14 -4.95
CA ASN A 85 6.29 17.18 -6.39
C ASN A 85 7.30 18.14 -7.08
N TYR A 86 7.23 19.41 -6.74
CA TYR A 86 8.15 20.44 -7.26
C TYR A 86 8.16 21.65 -6.33
N SER A 87 9.10 22.57 -6.58
CA SER A 87 9.14 23.90 -5.96
C SER A 87 9.24 24.98 -7.01
N ASP A 88 8.81 26.18 -6.66
CA ASP A 88 9.11 27.39 -7.42
C ASP A 88 9.54 28.52 -6.49
N VAL A 89 10.24 29.50 -7.05
CA VAL A 89 10.85 30.58 -6.28
C VAL A 89 10.64 31.92 -7.00
N GLU A 90 10.15 32.92 -6.26
CA GLU A 90 10.03 34.29 -6.73
C GLU A 90 10.84 35.22 -5.81
N CYS A 91 11.53 36.19 -6.39
CA CYS A 91 12.25 37.20 -5.62
C CYS A 91 12.20 38.54 -6.35
N HIS A 92 11.75 39.57 -5.66
CA HIS A 92 11.69 40.93 -6.17
C HIS A 92 12.66 41.84 -5.40
N GLY A 93 13.39 42.68 -6.10
CA GLY A 93 14.43 43.55 -5.50
C GLY A 93 15.75 42.85 -5.21
N GLY A 94 15.86 41.57 -5.48
CA GLY A 94 17.08 40.74 -5.34
C GLY A 94 17.04 39.48 -6.19
N GLU A 95 18.06 38.67 -6.01
CA GLU A 95 18.15 37.29 -6.57
C GLU A 95 18.77 36.36 -5.54
N PHE A 96 18.29 35.10 -5.46
CA PHE A 96 18.96 34.10 -4.65
C PHE A 96 20.32 33.76 -5.26
N VAL A 97 21.35 33.62 -4.42
CA VAL A 97 22.70 33.24 -4.84
C VAL A 97 22.75 31.80 -5.30
N ASP A 98 22.07 30.92 -4.52
CA ASP A 98 21.84 29.54 -4.86
C ASP A 98 20.32 29.30 -4.82
N GLU A 99 19.79 28.44 -5.68
CA GLU A 99 18.36 28.14 -5.73
C GLU A 99 17.94 27.46 -4.43
N PRO A 100 16.94 27.99 -3.69
CA PRO A 100 16.44 27.36 -2.48
C PRO A 100 15.90 25.95 -2.77
N THR A 101 16.27 25.02 -1.93
CA THR A 101 15.68 23.68 -1.96
C THR A 101 14.57 23.55 -0.91
N VAL A 102 13.50 22.83 -1.25
CA VAL A 102 12.37 22.56 -0.36
C VAL A 102 12.28 21.05 -0.16
N GLU A 103 12.20 20.62 1.10
CA GLU A 103 12.11 19.21 1.46
C GLU A 103 10.93 19.01 2.40
N ILE A 104 10.31 17.81 2.33
CA ILE A 104 9.28 17.40 3.28
C ILE A 104 9.97 16.65 4.41
N GLU A 105 9.88 17.19 5.61
CA GLU A 105 10.27 16.49 6.83
C GLU A 105 9.02 16.01 7.59
N TYR A 106 9.11 14.81 8.14
CA TYR A 106 8.08 14.23 9.00
C TYR A 106 8.60 14.28 10.44
N GLU A 107 8.07 15.17 11.26
CA GLU A 107 8.29 15.09 12.71
C GLU A 107 7.29 14.11 13.31
N PHE A 108 7.81 12.99 13.79
CA PHE A 108 7.05 12.03 14.57
C PHE A 108 7.22 12.36 16.06
N ASP A 109 6.11 12.50 16.77
CA ASP A 109 6.14 12.48 18.23
C ASP A 109 6.67 11.10 18.68
N ASP A 110 7.77 11.04 19.44
CA ASP A 110 8.40 9.80 19.94
C ASP A 110 7.38 8.86 20.60
N TYR A 111 6.38 9.42 21.29
CA TYR A 111 5.32 8.65 21.93
C TYR A 111 4.40 7.94 20.90
N TYR A 112 4.10 8.61 19.78
CA TYR A 112 3.29 8.05 18.70
C TYR A 112 4.06 7.04 17.89
N TYR A 113 5.36 7.26 17.67
CA TYR A 113 6.23 6.31 16.97
C TYR A 113 6.25 4.96 17.69
N ASP A 114 6.46 4.97 19.00
CA ASP A 114 6.46 3.75 19.82
C ASP A 114 5.08 3.05 19.80
N ALA A 115 3.98 3.81 19.88
CA ALA A 115 2.63 3.24 19.84
C ALA A 115 2.29 2.58 18.50
N VAL A 116 2.67 3.20 17.37
CA VAL A 116 2.45 2.65 16.02
C VAL A 116 3.36 1.45 15.77
N PHE A 117 4.60 1.50 16.25
CA PHE A 117 5.55 0.40 16.15
C PHE A 117 5.06 -0.82 16.94
N ASP A 118 4.57 -0.61 18.16
CA ASP A 118 3.94 -1.64 19.00
C ASP A 118 2.71 -2.28 18.33
N GLU A 119 1.89 -1.47 17.66
CA GLU A 119 0.69 -1.98 16.95
C GLU A 119 1.07 -2.78 15.70
N TYR A 120 2.13 -2.36 15.02
CA TYR A 120 2.69 -3.07 13.86
C TYR A 120 3.33 -4.40 14.27
N GLU A 121 4.14 -4.42 15.34
CA GLU A 121 4.72 -5.66 15.88
C GLU A 121 3.63 -6.65 16.33
N LYS A 122 2.58 -6.17 17.00
CA LYS A 122 1.42 -7.00 17.37
C LYS A 122 0.69 -7.55 16.15
N ALA A 123 0.53 -6.75 15.10
CA ALA A 123 -0.09 -7.22 13.85
C ALA A 123 0.76 -8.30 13.17
N GLU A 124 2.09 -8.14 13.14
CA GLU A 124 3.00 -9.16 12.61
C GLU A 124 2.99 -10.44 13.46
N GLU A 125 2.97 -10.33 14.79
CA GLU A 125 2.83 -11.48 15.69
C GLU A 125 1.51 -12.25 15.45
N ILE A 126 0.40 -11.55 15.26
CA ILE A 126 -0.91 -12.16 14.95
C ILE A 126 -0.86 -12.87 13.58
N LEU A 127 -0.29 -12.25 12.56
CA LEU A 127 -0.13 -12.85 11.23
C LEU A 127 0.75 -14.11 11.30
N GLU A 128 1.86 -14.05 12.02
CA GLU A 128 2.77 -15.20 12.19
C GLU A 128 2.11 -16.32 13.00
N TYR A 129 1.34 -15.99 14.05
CA TYR A 129 0.54 -16.96 14.79
C TYR A 129 -0.45 -17.69 13.87
N HIS A 130 -1.21 -16.96 13.05
CA HIS A 130 -2.15 -17.58 12.11
C HIS A 130 -1.44 -18.39 11.03
N ARG A 131 -0.31 -17.91 10.51
CA ARG A 131 0.54 -18.61 9.55
C ARG A 131 1.02 -19.95 10.11
N ASN A 132 1.51 -19.96 11.35
CA ASN A 132 1.98 -21.15 12.02
C ASN A 132 0.83 -22.14 12.31
N ASN A 133 -0.34 -21.65 12.71
CA ASN A 133 -1.52 -22.49 12.88
C ASN A 133 -1.91 -23.18 11.57
N ILE A 134 -1.97 -22.45 10.46
CA ILE A 134 -2.28 -23.03 9.14
C ILE A 134 -1.23 -24.08 8.76
N LYS A 135 0.07 -23.82 8.94
CA LYS A 135 1.15 -24.75 8.61
C LYS A 135 1.08 -26.07 9.40
N ASN A 136 0.65 -26.00 10.65
CA ASN A 136 0.59 -27.15 11.56
C ASN A 136 -0.68 -28.01 11.41
N MET A 137 -1.63 -27.60 10.59
CA MET A 137 -2.83 -28.38 10.30
C MET A 137 -2.48 -29.68 9.58
N SER A 138 -3.26 -30.72 9.78
CA SER A 138 -3.29 -31.86 8.87
C SER A 138 -3.97 -31.47 7.55
N HIS A 139 -3.79 -32.24 6.48
CA HIS A 139 -4.50 -32.00 5.21
C HIS A 139 -6.01 -31.85 5.40
N ARG A 140 -6.60 -32.68 6.25
CA ARG A 140 -8.04 -32.67 6.48
C ARG A 140 -8.50 -31.46 7.28
N GLU A 141 -7.74 -31.03 8.28
CA GLU A 141 -8.01 -29.81 9.03
C GLU A 141 -7.92 -28.58 8.13
N PHE A 142 -6.96 -28.56 7.20
CA PHE A 142 -6.86 -27.49 6.22
C PHE A 142 -8.06 -27.44 5.27
N GLU A 143 -8.59 -28.58 4.81
CA GLU A 143 -9.84 -28.63 4.04
C GLU A 143 -11.02 -28.08 4.82
N PHE A 144 -11.17 -28.43 6.10
CA PHE A 144 -12.22 -27.88 6.97
C PHE A 144 -12.05 -26.37 7.19
N PHE A 145 -10.83 -25.92 7.42
CA PHE A 145 -10.53 -24.50 7.57
C PHE A 145 -10.90 -23.70 6.32
N VAL A 146 -10.55 -24.18 5.13
CA VAL A 146 -10.94 -23.57 3.86
C VAL A 146 -12.45 -23.60 3.67
N ALA A 147 -13.13 -24.70 4.03
CA ALA A 147 -14.58 -24.81 3.97
C ALA A 147 -15.28 -23.74 4.83
N ASP A 148 -14.80 -23.52 6.05
CA ASP A 148 -15.32 -22.50 6.97
C ASP A 148 -15.18 -21.08 6.39
N ILE A 149 -14.08 -20.79 5.69
CA ILE A 149 -13.93 -19.52 4.97
C ILE A 149 -15.03 -19.36 3.92
N PHE A 150 -15.31 -20.37 3.10
CA PHE A 150 -16.38 -20.29 2.09
C PHE A 150 -17.76 -20.16 2.71
N GLU A 151 -18.04 -20.80 3.85
CA GLU A 151 -19.27 -20.61 4.60
C GLU A 151 -19.43 -19.17 5.09
N LYS A 152 -18.37 -18.56 5.65
CA LYS A 152 -18.33 -17.15 6.05
C LYS A 152 -18.52 -16.19 4.86
N LEU A 153 -18.08 -16.59 3.67
CA LEU A 153 -18.34 -15.86 2.42
C LEU A 153 -19.79 -16.08 1.89
N GLY A 154 -20.62 -16.83 2.61
CA GLY A 154 -22.03 -17.04 2.32
C GLY A 154 -22.32 -18.13 1.27
N PHE A 155 -21.40 -19.09 1.10
CA PHE A 155 -21.64 -20.28 0.28
C PHE A 155 -22.21 -21.42 1.14
N ILE A 156 -23.03 -22.26 0.52
CA ILE A 156 -23.39 -23.59 1.04
C ILE A 156 -22.26 -24.53 0.64
N VAL A 157 -21.59 -25.12 1.63
CA VAL A 157 -20.36 -25.90 1.40
C VAL A 157 -20.63 -27.40 1.59
N LYS A 158 -20.02 -28.19 0.70
CA LYS A 158 -19.99 -29.65 0.80
C LYS A 158 -18.54 -30.10 0.63
N ILE A 159 -17.96 -30.64 1.69
CA ILE A 159 -16.64 -31.29 1.65
C ILE A 159 -16.79 -32.69 1.07
N THR A 160 -15.95 -33.05 0.13
CA THR A 160 -15.98 -34.35 -0.53
C THR A 160 -15.28 -35.42 0.32
N LYS A 161 -15.45 -36.68 -0.06
CA LYS A 161 -14.75 -37.79 0.61
C LYS A 161 -13.31 -37.87 0.10
N ALA A 162 -12.36 -38.14 0.97
CA ALA A 162 -10.94 -38.26 0.66
C ALA A 162 -10.56 -39.38 -0.34
N ILE A 163 -11.50 -40.21 -0.74
CA ILE A 163 -11.29 -41.31 -1.68
C ILE A 163 -12.20 -41.10 -2.89
N ARG A 164 -11.63 -40.97 -4.08
CA ARG A 164 -12.30 -40.73 -5.37
C ARG A 164 -13.11 -39.43 -5.40
N ASP A 165 -12.53 -38.38 -4.86
CA ASP A 165 -13.06 -37.00 -4.86
C ASP A 165 -13.17 -36.39 -6.26
N GLY A 166 -12.52 -37.02 -7.26
CA GLY A 166 -12.52 -36.53 -8.64
C GLY A 166 -11.68 -35.26 -8.84
N GLY A 167 -10.72 -34.98 -7.93
CA GLY A 167 -9.83 -33.81 -8.01
C GLY A 167 -10.50 -32.53 -7.54
N ARG A 168 -11.30 -32.63 -6.50
CA ARG A 168 -11.92 -31.50 -5.79
C ARG A 168 -12.21 -31.89 -4.35
N ASP A 169 -11.80 -31.05 -3.41
CA ASP A 169 -11.98 -31.30 -1.97
C ASP A 169 -13.28 -30.68 -1.46
N ILE A 170 -13.69 -29.54 -2.04
CA ILE A 170 -14.89 -28.80 -1.61
C ILE A 170 -15.70 -28.39 -2.84
N ILE A 171 -17.03 -28.45 -2.68
CA ILE A 171 -18.01 -27.87 -3.59
C ILE A 171 -18.74 -26.78 -2.82
N ALA A 172 -18.62 -25.52 -3.27
CA ALA A 172 -19.27 -24.37 -2.67
C ALA A 172 -20.34 -23.81 -3.62
N THR A 173 -21.57 -23.64 -3.14
CA THR A 173 -22.71 -23.23 -3.96
C THR A 173 -23.45 -22.04 -3.39
N LYS A 174 -23.97 -21.17 -4.28
CA LYS A 174 -24.95 -20.13 -3.97
C LYS A 174 -26.17 -20.35 -4.86
N SER A 175 -27.36 -20.26 -4.29
CA SER A 175 -28.61 -20.49 -5.04
C SER A 175 -29.25 -19.20 -5.56
N ALA A 176 -29.03 -18.09 -4.87
CA ALA A 176 -29.66 -16.81 -5.18
C ALA A 176 -28.65 -15.66 -5.05
N PRO A 177 -28.85 -14.54 -5.76
CA PRO A 177 -29.88 -14.31 -6.80
C PRO A 177 -29.59 -15.05 -8.12
N ILE A 178 -28.32 -15.47 -8.33
CA ILE A 178 -27.89 -16.24 -9.51
C ILE A 178 -27.22 -17.52 -9.00
N PRO A 179 -27.64 -18.72 -9.45
CA PRO A 179 -26.97 -19.95 -9.07
C PRO A 179 -25.49 -19.93 -9.47
N TYR A 180 -24.63 -20.27 -8.51
CA TYR A 180 -23.18 -20.26 -8.74
C TYR A 180 -22.53 -21.45 -8.02
N THR A 181 -21.72 -22.18 -8.74
CA THR A 181 -21.01 -23.36 -8.22
C THR A 181 -19.50 -23.19 -8.37
N LEU A 182 -18.80 -23.30 -7.26
CA LEU A 182 -17.34 -23.37 -7.21
C LEU A 182 -16.90 -24.80 -6.92
N ILE A 183 -15.82 -25.23 -7.53
CA ILE A 183 -15.02 -26.36 -7.07
C ILE A 183 -13.73 -25.82 -6.44
N VAL A 184 -13.37 -26.38 -5.29
CA VAL A 184 -12.18 -25.96 -4.56
C VAL A 184 -11.26 -27.15 -4.38
N GLU A 185 -9.99 -26.97 -4.69
CA GLU A 185 -8.92 -27.92 -4.46
C GLU A 185 -7.97 -27.35 -3.42
N CYS A 186 -7.69 -28.10 -2.37
CA CYS A 186 -6.83 -27.72 -1.26
C CYS A 186 -5.48 -28.43 -1.37
N LYS A 187 -4.40 -27.68 -1.33
CA LYS A 187 -3.03 -28.18 -1.34
C LYS A 187 -2.30 -27.72 -0.09
N HIS A 188 -2.38 -28.55 0.95
CA HIS A 188 -1.65 -28.30 2.18
C HIS A 188 -0.22 -28.84 2.06
N TRP A 189 0.71 -27.95 1.65
CA TRP A 189 2.11 -28.26 1.40
C TRP A 189 3.03 -27.36 2.23
N GLY A 190 4.25 -27.86 2.52
CA GLY A 190 5.29 -27.04 3.15
C GLY A 190 5.78 -25.92 2.23
N GLU A 191 6.39 -24.89 2.80
CA GLU A 191 6.80 -23.66 2.10
C GLU A 191 7.73 -23.91 0.90
N ASP A 192 8.59 -24.93 0.99
CA ASP A 192 9.53 -25.30 -0.07
C ASP A 192 8.85 -25.96 -1.27
N HIS A 193 7.58 -26.36 -1.14
CA HIS A 193 6.86 -27.11 -2.15
C HIS A 193 5.76 -26.23 -2.81
N LYS A 194 6.13 -25.56 -3.90
CA LYS A 194 5.20 -24.71 -4.64
C LYS A 194 4.26 -25.51 -5.52
N VAL A 195 2.99 -25.07 -5.59
CA VAL A 195 1.99 -25.66 -6.47
C VAL A 195 2.33 -25.32 -7.93
N ASP A 196 2.57 -26.34 -8.74
CA ASP A 196 2.91 -26.20 -10.14
C ASP A 196 1.69 -26.16 -11.06
N VAL A 197 1.93 -25.83 -12.32
CA VAL A 197 0.89 -25.66 -13.34
C VAL A 197 0.14 -26.96 -13.69
N SER A 198 0.71 -28.13 -13.42
CA SER A 198 0.06 -29.42 -13.71
C SER A 198 -1.16 -29.62 -12.81
N VAL A 199 -1.05 -29.26 -11.53
CA VAL A 199 -2.15 -29.29 -10.57
C VAL A 199 -3.31 -28.41 -11.06
N VAL A 200 -3.00 -27.17 -11.42
CA VAL A 200 -4.02 -26.18 -11.81
C VAL A 200 -4.69 -26.57 -13.14
N ARG A 201 -3.94 -27.15 -14.08
CA ARG A 201 -4.52 -27.71 -15.31
C ARG A 201 -5.46 -28.87 -15.04
N SER A 202 -5.12 -29.75 -14.08
CA SER A 202 -5.97 -30.85 -13.68
C SER A 202 -7.29 -30.35 -13.10
N VAL A 203 -7.25 -29.38 -12.18
CA VAL A 203 -8.44 -28.77 -11.58
C VAL A 203 -9.29 -28.05 -12.63
N TYR A 204 -8.67 -27.37 -13.59
CA TYR A 204 -9.38 -26.74 -14.71
C TYR A 204 -10.12 -27.79 -15.58
N GLY A 205 -9.48 -28.93 -15.82
CA GLY A 205 -10.14 -30.06 -16.50
C GLY A 205 -11.38 -30.58 -15.74
N VAL A 206 -11.29 -30.69 -14.43
CA VAL A 206 -12.43 -31.07 -13.56
C VAL A 206 -13.54 -30.02 -13.60
N GLN A 207 -13.20 -28.73 -13.53
CA GLN A 207 -14.15 -27.62 -13.64
C GLN A 207 -14.96 -27.72 -14.95
N VAL A 208 -14.28 -27.89 -16.08
CA VAL A 208 -14.93 -28.01 -17.39
C VAL A 208 -15.82 -29.26 -17.43
N ALA A 209 -15.34 -30.41 -16.96
CA ALA A 209 -16.09 -31.66 -16.94
C ALA A 209 -17.33 -31.61 -16.05
N THR A 210 -17.28 -30.85 -14.96
CA THR A 210 -18.40 -30.72 -13.99
C THR A 210 -19.29 -29.53 -14.28
N GLN A 211 -18.96 -28.70 -15.26
CA GLN A 211 -19.67 -27.46 -15.59
C GLN A 211 -19.77 -26.49 -14.40
N ALA A 212 -18.80 -26.52 -13.48
CA ALA A 212 -18.73 -25.54 -12.41
C ALA A 212 -18.40 -24.15 -12.98
N ASN A 213 -18.95 -23.11 -12.37
CA ASN A 213 -18.77 -21.74 -12.85
C ASN A 213 -17.30 -21.29 -12.71
N GLN A 214 -16.65 -21.67 -11.60
CA GLN A 214 -15.27 -21.32 -11.34
C GLN A 214 -14.57 -22.38 -10.49
N SER A 215 -13.25 -22.48 -10.59
CA SER A 215 -12.42 -23.27 -9.68
C SER A 215 -11.56 -22.35 -8.81
N VAL A 216 -11.34 -22.77 -7.57
CA VAL A 216 -10.42 -22.10 -6.63
C VAL A 216 -9.40 -23.13 -6.19
N ILE A 217 -8.13 -22.78 -6.31
CA ILE A 217 -7.04 -23.61 -5.78
C ILE A 217 -6.46 -22.87 -4.59
N VAL A 218 -6.49 -23.52 -3.43
CA VAL A 218 -6.05 -22.94 -2.16
C VAL A 218 -4.84 -23.72 -1.65
N THR A 219 -3.80 -23.00 -1.24
CA THR A 219 -2.59 -23.66 -0.71
C THR A 219 -2.04 -22.95 0.52
N SER A 220 -1.51 -23.74 1.47
CA SER A 220 -0.71 -23.26 2.60
C SER A 220 0.73 -22.85 2.19
N SER A 221 1.09 -23.02 0.92
CA SER A 221 2.38 -22.71 0.33
C SER A 221 2.25 -21.54 -0.68
N LYS A 222 3.01 -21.61 -1.77
CA LYS A 222 3.03 -20.63 -2.86
C LYS A 222 2.79 -21.30 -4.21
N PHE A 223 2.43 -20.49 -5.20
CA PHE A 223 2.33 -20.93 -6.59
C PHE A 223 3.60 -20.61 -7.38
N THR A 224 3.90 -21.43 -8.40
CA THR A 224 4.96 -21.11 -9.36
C THR A 224 4.53 -19.94 -10.28
N LYS A 225 5.50 -19.31 -10.95
CA LYS A 225 5.21 -18.22 -11.92
C LYS A 225 4.33 -18.70 -13.06
N ASP A 226 4.58 -19.92 -13.56
CA ASP A 226 3.80 -20.51 -14.66
C ASP A 226 2.36 -20.81 -14.24
N THR A 227 2.17 -21.22 -12.97
CA THR A 227 0.83 -21.43 -12.39
C THR A 227 0.05 -20.13 -12.34
N ARG A 228 0.66 -19.05 -11.84
CA ARG A 228 0.02 -17.71 -11.78
C ARG A 228 -0.32 -17.20 -13.17
N LYS A 229 0.59 -17.34 -14.14
CA LYS A 229 0.35 -16.95 -15.53
C LYS A 229 -0.83 -17.72 -16.13
N PHE A 230 -0.89 -19.04 -15.93
CA PHE A 230 -1.97 -19.87 -16.45
C PHE A 230 -3.33 -19.46 -15.88
N ALA A 231 -3.39 -19.14 -14.59
CA ALA A 231 -4.62 -18.68 -13.92
C ALA A 231 -5.03 -17.26 -14.38
N GLU A 232 -4.07 -16.34 -14.53
CA GLU A 232 -4.33 -14.97 -14.99
C GLU A 232 -4.96 -14.95 -16.38
N GLU A 233 -4.50 -15.78 -17.29
CA GLU A 233 -5.11 -15.95 -18.61
C GLU A 233 -6.57 -16.47 -18.54
N ARG A 234 -7.00 -16.95 -17.36
CA ARG A 234 -8.33 -17.57 -17.08
C ARG A 234 -8.99 -16.98 -15.83
N LYS A 235 -8.69 -15.73 -15.48
CA LYS A 235 -9.13 -15.05 -14.25
C LYS A 235 -10.63 -15.08 -13.98
N ASN A 236 -11.44 -15.23 -15.01
CA ASN A 236 -12.89 -15.37 -14.88
C ASN A 236 -13.34 -16.81 -14.57
N LEU A 237 -12.45 -17.79 -14.68
CA LEU A 237 -12.74 -19.22 -14.56
C LEU A 237 -12.02 -19.85 -13.38
N MET A 238 -10.92 -19.26 -12.91
CA MET A 238 -10.18 -19.79 -11.77
C MET A 238 -9.52 -18.70 -10.93
N THR A 239 -9.36 -19.01 -9.66
CA THR A 239 -8.74 -18.16 -8.65
C THR A 239 -7.71 -18.97 -7.88
N LEU A 240 -6.61 -18.34 -7.52
CA LEU A 240 -5.54 -18.91 -6.71
C LEU A 240 -5.45 -18.16 -5.39
N TRP A 241 -5.53 -18.88 -4.28
CA TRP A 241 -5.27 -18.37 -2.93
C TRP A 241 -4.06 -19.06 -2.33
N ASP A 242 -2.98 -18.35 -2.14
CA ASP A 242 -1.83 -18.83 -1.38
C ASP A 242 -1.95 -18.46 0.11
N ILE A 243 -0.91 -18.76 0.89
CA ILE A 243 -0.92 -18.50 2.34
C ILE A 243 -1.14 -17.02 2.65
N ASP A 244 -0.58 -16.08 1.85
CA ASP A 244 -0.75 -14.66 2.11
C ASP A 244 -2.17 -14.17 1.75
N ASP A 245 -2.79 -14.77 0.74
CA ASP A 245 -4.18 -14.50 0.39
C ASP A 245 -5.13 -15.02 1.48
N LEU A 246 -4.84 -16.19 2.06
CA LEU A 246 -5.59 -16.74 3.19
C LEU A 246 -5.49 -15.84 4.43
N LEU A 247 -4.29 -15.36 4.77
CA LEU A 247 -4.10 -14.47 5.91
C LEU A 247 -4.91 -13.17 5.77
N LYS A 248 -4.98 -12.58 4.56
CA LYS A 248 -5.82 -11.40 4.30
C LYS A 248 -7.32 -11.64 4.45
N LEU A 249 -7.77 -12.89 4.34
CA LEU A 249 -9.20 -13.23 4.48
C LEU A 249 -9.61 -13.47 5.93
N ILE A 250 -8.67 -13.71 6.84
CA ILE A 250 -8.94 -14.06 8.24
C ILE A 250 -8.51 -12.99 9.24
N CYS A 251 -7.67 -12.06 8.85
CA CYS A 251 -7.24 -10.88 9.58
C CYS A 251 -7.84 -9.62 8.96
#